data_095ac14740d91f3ef53f2556a2970b9b
#
_entry.id   095ac14740d91f3ef53f2556a2970b9b
#
_cell.length_a   1.000
_cell.length_b   1.000
_cell.length_c   1.000
_cell.angle_alpha   90.00
_cell.angle_beta   90.00
_cell.angle_gamma   90.00
#
_symmetry.space_group_name_H-M   'P 1'
#
loop_
_entity.id
_entity.type
_entity.pdbx_description
1 polymer ?
#
loop_
_entity_poly.entity_id
_entity_poly.type
_entity_poly.pdbx_seq_one_letter_code
_entity_poly.pdbx_strand_id
1 'polypeptide(L)'
;MIESMSNGFYLVNEPALLKEVIRFLQKGFSWTTQRSSDIFDRLNSQEHKIPIGAMLVNNIPPEILKKAPLSHYQLVLENYKWFKKFTPSYFTGYNVLAFDIEFYRRMLFKSLIPDWYQTNTRGNKLHDVLPHVRAAKYINRNVIATKLNAKGNDSFKLADLSEVGNFNHGISHTSIVDCLNTIEVAKKIKEGAPEVWEASLKTAHRTDAEKIINSKKVFTAFEYFYGKSRPFVQKHIFYHVPYRWSISWDLKHHPRDYISLDRENLSKALQSSPKIIRTLKHNKNNVIMDKELGLKYEPYDKIGINEIMERSKILDENPKFINSISSILEDLAREKQESNQIEPLFEETIYAGGLNISPKDKENMMKFHDVDVKGKLGLIEKFTEERYSYFAKCLLYEEYSKKELPESLYNEMHRHFAKRLTSTNSEKWETFASFYKECDDHREKYKDDENKLKILDGYNNYVEEMEKKFLNA
;
A
#
# COMPACT_ATOMS: atom_id res chain seq x y z
N MET A 1 13.20 -10.06 26.44
CA MET A 1 12.28 -10.17 25.28
C MET A 1 11.43 -8.92 25.08
N ILE A 2 10.90 -8.29 26.12
CA ILE A 2 10.09 -7.06 26.02
C ILE A 2 10.93 -5.80 25.77
N GLU A 3 12.14 -5.72 26.28
CA GLU A 3 13.07 -4.61 26.04
C GLU A 3 13.59 -4.56 24.59
N SER A 4 13.56 -5.68 23.87
CA SER A 4 13.92 -5.72 22.45
C SER A 4 12.83 -5.22 21.51
N MET A 5 11.59 -5.07 21.97
CA MET A 5 10.47 -4.61 21.16
C MET A 5 10.52 -3.10 20.84
N SER A 6 11.34 -2.32 21.54
CA SER A 6 11.54 -0.90 21.23
C SER A 6 12.22 -0.65 19.89
N ASN A 7 12.87 -1.65 19.29
CA ASN A 7 13.67 -1.54 18.08
C ASN A 7 13.27 -2.49 16.96
N GLY A 8 12.04 -2.88 16.84
CA GLY A 8 11.37 -3.57 15.68
C GLY A 8 12.14 -4.66 14.91
N PHE A 9 13.46 -4.71 15.03
CA PHE A 9 14.39 -5.57 14.29
C PHE A 9 14.76 -6.87 15.01
N TYR A 10 14.53 -6.95 16.30
CA TYR A 10 14.97 -8.11 17.09
C TYR A 10 14.11 -9.36 16.90
N LEU A 11 12.89 -9.20 16.41
CA LEU A 11 12.02 -10.32 16.08
C LEU A 11 12.61 -11.26 15.02
N VAL A 12 13.51 -10.77 14.18
CA VAL A 12 14.10 -11.56 13.08
C VAL A 12 15.48 -12.13 13.43
N ASN A 13 16.10 -11.68 14.50
CA ASN A 13 17.42 -12.17 14.93
C ASN A 13 17.38 -13.40 15.86
N GLU A 14 16.18 -13.82 16.32
CA GLU A 14 16.07 -15.08 17.04
C GLU A 14 15.85 -16.24 16.06
N PRO A 15 16.72 -17.25 16.02
CA PRO A 15 16.64 -18.34 15.05
C PRO A 15 15.33 -19.13 15.10
N ALA A 16 14.72 -19.24 16.27
CA ALA A 16 13.41 -19.90 16.44
C ALA A 16 12.29 -19.10 15.82
N LEU A 17 12.27 -17.79 16.04
CA LEU A 17 11.27 -16.89 15.49
C LEU A 17 11.46 -16.69 13.98
N LEU A 18 12.71 -16.62 13.50
CA LEU A 18 13.00 -16.60 12.08
C LEU A 18 12.46 -17.86 11.38
N LYS A 19 12.62 -19.04 12.00
CA LYS A 19 12.02 -20.28 11.49
C LYS A 19 10.48 -20.21 11.45
N GLU A 20 9.87 -19.60 12.44
CA GLU A 20 8.41 -19.44 12.50
C GLU A 20 7.92 -18.42 11.46
N VAL A 21 8.63 -17.30 11.28
CA VAL A 21 8.40 -16.33 10.22
C VAL A 21 8.62 -16.95 8.85
N ILE A 22 9.67 -17.73 8.65
CA ILE A 22 9.93 -18.45 7.40
C ILE A 22 8.82 -19.47 7.13
N ARG A 23 8.41 -20.26 8.11
CA ARG A 23 7.27 -21.19 7.97
C ARG A 23 5.97 -20.47 7.62
N PHE A 24 5.73 -19.33 8.23
CA PHE A 24 4.57 -18.50 7.94
C PHE A 24 4.66 -17.89 6.54
N LEU A 25 5.80 -17.35 6.16
CA LEU A 25 6.03 -16.83 4.81
C LEU A 25 5.97 -17.95 3.76
N GLN A 26 6.41 -19.17 4.08
CA GLN A 26 6.22 -20.34 3.23
C GLN A 26 4.75 -20.74 3.08
N LYS A 27 3.96 -20.64 4.15
CA LYS A 27 2.49 -20.75 4.09
C LYS A 27 1.88 -19.56 3.36
N GLY A 28 2.38 -18.36 3.62
CA GLY A 28 1.96 -17.12 2.97
C GLY A 28 2.44 -17.00 1.52
N PHE A 29 3.39 -17.83 1.07
CA PHE A 29 3.74 -17.98 -0.34
C PHE A 29 2.53 -18.45 -1.17
N SER A 30 1.57 -19.08 -0.52
CA SER A 30 0.26 -19.31 -1.09
C SER A 30 -0.55 -18.03 -1.35
N TRP A 31 -0.14 -16.85 -0.88
CA TRP A 31 -0.81 -15.58 -1.18
C TRP A 31 -0.78 -15.23 -2.68
N THR A 32 0.28 -15.58 -3.33
CA THR A 32 0.40 -15.45 -4.80
C THR A 32 -0.11 -16.67 -5.52
N THR A 33 -0.39 -17.76 -4.81
CA THR A 33 -0.62 -19.11 -5.37
C THR A 33 -2.00 -19.66 -5.01
N GLN A 34 -3.02 -18.82 -4.89
CA GLN A 34 -4.34 -19.27 -4.48
C GLN A 34 -5.21 -19.77 -5.62
N ARG A 35 -6.29 -20.49 -5.22
CA ARG A 35 -7.30 -21.10 -6.09
C ARG A 35 -7.80 -20.16 -7.18
N SER A 36 -8.35 -20.74 -8.22
CA SER A 36 -8.81 -20.10 -9.43
C SER A 36 -9.79 -18.94 -9.26
N SER A 37 -10.71 -19.03 -8.30
CA SER A 37 -11.59 -17.94 -7.93
C SER A 37 -10.81 -16.71 -7.45
N ASP A 38 -9.70 -16.92 -6.76
CA ASP A 38 -8.86 -15.86 -6.21
C ASP A 38 -8.07 -15.09 -7.27
N ILE A 39 -7.70 -15.74 -8.38
CA ILE A 39 -7.08 -15.04 -9.50
C ILE A 39 -8.08 -14.05 -10.07
N PHE A 40 -9.32 -14.46 -10.30
CA PHE A 40 -10.36 -13.60 -10.82
C PHE A 40 -10.91 -12.61 -9.78
N ASP A 41 -10.97 -12.96 -8.51
CA ASP A 41 -11.35 -12.05 -7.43
C ASP A 41 -10.30 -10.96 -7.17
N ARG A 42 -9.03 -11.25 -7.33
CA ARG A 42 -7.96 -10.24 -7.29
C ARG A 42 -7.96 -9.35 -8.52
N LEU A 43 -8.39 -9.89 -9.64
CA LEU A 43 -8.60 -9.16 -10.87
C LEU A 43 -9.79 -8.18 -10.76
N ASN A 44 -10.63 -8.34 -9.74
CA ASN A 44 -11.78 -7.49 -9.46
C ASN A 44 -11.49 -6.24 -8.60
N SER A 45 -10.28 -6.07 -8.05
CA SER A 45 -9.92 -4.81 -7.37
C SER A 45 -9.19 -3.87 -8.32
N GLN A 46 -9.80 -2.74 -8.64
CA GLN A 46 -9.36 -1.80 -9.68
C GLN A 46 -7.95 -1.25 -9.57
N GLU A 47 -7.39 -1.24 -8.39
CA GLU A 47 -6.07 -0.66 -8.20
C GLU A 47 -4.93 -1.66 -8.43
N HIS A 48 -5.26 -2.95 -8.51
CA HIS A 48 -4.26 -4.00 -8.64
C HIS A 48 -4.80 -5.15 -9.49
N LYS A 49 -4.93 -4.91 -10.81
CA LYS A 49 -4.87 -6.03 -11.75
C LYS A 49 -3.61 -6.81 -11.37
N ILE A 50 -3.75 -8.09 -10.95
CA ILE A 50 -2.59 -8.97 -10.99
C ILE A 50 -2.56 -9.51 -12.41
N PRO A 51 -1.86 -8.83 -13.31
CA PRO A 51 -1.79 -9.27 -14.67
C PRO A 51 -1.06 -10.60 -14.68
N ILE A 52 -1.36 -11.45 -15.67
CA ILE A 52 -0.59 -12.67 -15.94
C ILE A 52 0.92 -12.38 -15.91
N GLY A 53 1.31 -11.14 -16.20
CA GLY A 53 2.65 -10.62 -16.02
C GLY A 53 3.26 -10.82 -14.63
N ALA A 54 2.48 -10.74 -13.55
CA ALA A 54 2.97 -10.98 -12.19
C ALA A 54 3.29 -12.47 -11.98
N MET A 55 2.46 -13.38 -12.52
CA MET A 55 2.70 -14.83 -12.45
C MET A 55 3.94 -15.21 -13.22
N LEU A 56 4.17 -14.56 -14.36
CA LEU A 56 5.36 -14.76 -15.18
C LEU A 56 6.64 -14.26 -14.49
N VAL A 57 6.57 -13.09 -13.81
CA VAL A 57 7.72 -12.56 -13.06
C VAL A 57 8.09 -13.49 -11.90
N ASN A 58 7.11 -14.03 -11.21
CA ASN A 58 7.29 -14.88 -10.04
C ASN A 58 7.50 -16.37 -10.42
N ASN A 59 7.43 -16.73 -11.70
CA ASN A 59 7.52 -18.11 -12.21
C ASN A 59 6.57 -19.08 -11.48
N ILE A 60 5.31 -18.66 -11.31
CA ILE A 60 4.29 -19.46 -10.62
C ILE A 60 3.38 -20.14 -11.66
N PRO A 61 3.52 -21.44 -11.89
CA PRO A 61 2.61 -22.17 -12.77
C PRO A 61 1.27 -22.48 -12.08
N PRO A 62 0.16 -22.65 -12.83
CA PRO A 62 -1.18 -22.83 -12.26
C PRO A 62 -1.33 -24.11 -11.42
N GLU A 63 -0.48 -25.12 -11.62
CA GLU A 63 -0.48 -26.35 -10.83
C GLU A 63 -0.15 -26.10 -9.35
N ILE A 64 0.64 -25.08 -9.06
CA ILE A 64 0.92 -24.66 -7.68
C ILE A 64 -0.34 -24.07 -7.05
N LEU A 65 -1.12 -23.27 -7.82
CA LEU A 65 -2.38 -22.71 -7.36
C LEU A 65 -3.42 -23.80 -7.07
N LYS A 66 -3.56 -24.76 -7.99
CA LYS A 66 -4.49 -25.91 -7.84
C LYS A 66 -4.19 -26.77 -6.60
N LYS A 67 -2.94 -26.78 -6.15
CA LYS A 67 -2.49 -27.56 -4.97
C LYS A 67 -2.47 -26.76 -3.67
N ALA A 68 -2.86 -25.49 -3.69
CA ALA A 68 -2.88 -24.67 -2.49
C ALA A 68 -3.79 -25.30 -1.41
N PRO A 69 -3.29 -25.49 -0.16
CA PRO A 69 -4.02 -26.24 0.87
C PRO A 69 -5.16 -25.43 1.51
N LEU A 70 -5.13 -24.12 1.37
CA LEU A 70 -6.09 -23.19 1.97
C LEU A 70 -6.80 -22.40 0.87
N SER A 71 -8.07 -22.10 1.10
CA SER A 71 -8.78 -21.08 0.33
C SER A 71 -8.24 -19.68 0.64
N HIS A 72 -8.63 -18.69 -0.17
CA HIS A 72 -8.30 -17.30 0.11
C HIS A 72 -8.79 -16.88 1.49
N TYR A 73 -10.05 -17.12 1.78
CA TYR A 73 -10.68 -16.78 3.05
C TYR A 73 -9.97 -17.42 4.24
N GLN A 74 -9.68 -18.72 4.18
CA GLN A 74 -8.96 -19.44 5.23
C GLN A 74 -7.57 -18.86 5.47
N LEU A 75 -6.84 -18.53 4.40
CA LEU A 75 -5.52 -17.92 4.50
C LEU A 75 -5.59 -16.54 5.14
N VAL A 76 -6.57 -15.71 4.78
CA VAL A 76 -6.74 -14.38 5.38
C VAL A 76 -7.03 -14.48 6.86
N LEU A 77 -7.88 -15.43 7.28
CA LEU A 77 -8.17 -15.70 8.69
C LEU A 77 -6.91 -16.13 9.46
N GLU A 78 -6.11 -17.05 8.89
CA GLU A 78 -4.85 -17.48 9.52
C GLU A 78 -3.87 -16.31 9.66
N ASN A 79 -3.72 -15.48 8.63
CA ASN A 79 -2.86 -14.31 8.65
C ASN A 79 -3.31 -13.28 9.71
N TYR A 80 -4.60 -13.02 9.78
CA TYR A 80 -5.16 -12.13 10.80
C TYR A 80 -4.85 -12.63 12.22
N LYS A 81 -5.07 -13.91 12.47
CA LYS A 81 -4.78 -14.54 13.77
C LYS A 81 -3.28 -14.52 14.09
N TRP A 82 -2.45 -14.75 13.08
CA TRP A 82 -1.00 -14.77 13.24
C TRP A 82 -0.45 -13.38 13.56
N PHE A 83 -0.82 -12.34 12.80
CA PHE A 83 -0.39 -10.96 13.06
C PHE A 83 -0.83 -10.48 14.45
N LYS A 84 -1.99 -10.93 14.93
CA LYS A 84 -2.47 -10.59 16.27
C LYS A 84 -1.56 -11.09 17.40
N LYS A 85 -0.82 -12.19 17.20
CA LYS A 85 0.13 -12.72 18.19
C LYS A 85 1.31 -11.78 18.45
N PHE A 86 1.65 -10.94 17.49
CA PHE A 86 2.80 -10.03 17.56
C PHE A 86 2.42 -8.58 17.87
N THR A 87 1.20 -8.36 18.33
CA THR A 87 0.74 -7.03 18.76
C THR A 87 1.16 -6.76 20.22
N PRO A 88 1.82 -5.61 20.54
CA PRO A 88 2.25 -4.53 19.64
C PRO A 88 3.59 -4.79 18.95
N SER A 89 3.72 -4.39 17.67
CA SER A 89 4.92 -4.55 16.87
C SER A 89 5.09 -3.46 15.81
N TYR A 90 6.31 -3.37 15.26
CA TYR A 90 6.55 -2.69 13.99
C TYR A 90 6.38 -3.68 12.84
N PHE A 91 5.38 -3.45 11.99
CA PHE A 91 5.22 -4.16 10.73
C PHE A 91 6.06 -3.45 9.67
N THR A 92 7.09 -4.13 9.19
CA THR A 92 8.11 -3.56 8.31
C THR A 92 8.13 -4.29 6.97
N GLY A 93 8.37 -3.56 5.89
CA GLY A 93 8.55 -4.11 4.56
C GLY A 93 9.18 -3.11 3.60
N TYR A 94 9.35 -3.50 2.35
CA TYR A 94 9.90 -2.69 1.28
C TYR A 94 8.79 -2.22 0.34
N ASN A 95 8.52 -0.91 0.29
CA ASN A 95 7.37 -0.32 -0.41
C ASN A 95 6.01 -0.83 0.14
N VAL A 96 6.02 -1.31 1.36
CA VAL A 96 4.91 -2.02 2.01
C VAL A 96 3.67 -1.15 2.16
N LEU A 97 3.83 0.16 2.39
CA LEU A 97 2.72 1.10 2.55
C LEU A 97 2.01 1.45 1.25
N ALA A 98 2.63 1.23 0.12
CA ALA A 98 2.02 1.47 -1.18
C ALA A 98 1.36 0.21 -1.75
N PHE A 99 1.79 -0.98 -1.35
CA PHE A 99 1.35 -2.23 -1.94
C PHE A 99 0.81 -3.23 -0.90
N ASP A 100 1.66 -3.88 -0.11
CA ASP A 100 1.27 -5.03 0.72
C ASP A 100 0.19 -4.70 1.75
N ILE A 101 0.29 -3.54 2.40
CA ILE A 101 -0.68 -3.11 3.41
C ILE A 101 -2.04 -2.79 2.81
N GLU A 102 -2.09 -2.18 1.63
CA GLU A 102 -3.36 -1.92 0.94
C GLU A 102 -4.02 -3.23 0.49
N PHE A 103 -3.24 -4.17 -0.02
CA PHE A 103 -3.70 -5.52 -0.31
C PHE A 103 -4.28 -6.19 0.93
N TYR A 104 -3.51 -6.25 2.01
CA TYR A 104 -3.94 -6.88 3.25
C TYR A 104 -5.22 -6.27 3.81
N ARG A 105 -5.35 -4.95 3.80
CA ARG A 105 -6.58 -4.27 4.23
C ARG A 105 -7.79 -4.66 3.40
N ARG A 106 -7.64 -4.71 2.07
CA ARG A 106 -8.72 -5.13 1.16
C ARG A 106 -9.10 -6.60 1.35
N MET A 107 -8.11 -7.45 1.59
CA MET A 107 -8.36 -8.86 1.92
C MET A 107 -9.16 -9.00 3.21
N LEU A 108 -8.80 -8.27 4.27
CA LEU A 108 -9.57 -8.25 5.53
C LEU A 108 -10.99 -7.74 5.31
N PHE A 109 -11.14 -6.65 4.53
CA PHE A 109 -12.44 -6.05 4.22
C PHE A 109 -13.36 -7.01 3.48
N LYS A 110 -12.92 -7.59 2.38
CA LYS A 110 -13.68 -8.58 1.60
C LYS A 110 -13.99 -9.86 2.39
N SER A 111 -13.10 -10.23 3.32
CA SER A 111 -13.28 -11.39 4.20
C SER A 111 -14.10 -11.09 5.45
N LEU A 112 -14.79 -9.94 5.53
CA LEU A 112 -15.60 -9.54 6.68
C LEU A 112 -14.84 -9.52 8.01
N ILE A 113 -13.55 -9.23 8.01
CA ILE A 113 -12.75 -9.04 9.21
C ILE A 113 -12.72 -7.54 9.52
N PRO A 114 -13.35 -7.06 10.62
CA PRO A 114 -13.55 -5.63 10.84
C PRO A 114 -12.30 -4.87 11.26
N ASP A 115 -11.17 -5.52 11.46
CA ASP A 115 -9.92 -4.95 11.97
C ASP A 115 -8.95 -4.61 10.82
N TRP A 116 -9.38 -3.83 9.84
CA TRP A 116 -8.60 -3.52 8.62
C TRP A 116 -7.29 -2.78 8.92
N TYR A 117 -7.22 -2.14 10.08
CA TYR A 117 -6.05 -1.39 10.52
C TYR A 117 -5.25 -2.13 11.60
N GLN A 118 -5.36 -3.46 11.65
CA GLN A 118 -4.66 -4.30 12.60
C GLN A 118 -3.16 -3.96 12.70
N THR A 119 -2.53 -3.70 11.55
CA THR A 119 -1.09 -3.44 11.45
C THR A 119 -0.64 -2.05 11.94
N ASN A 120 -1.58 -1.15 12.24
CA ASN A 120 -1.27 0.20 12.70
C ASN A 120 -2.19 0.72 13.80
N THR A 121 -2.85 -0.21 14.53
CA THR A 121 -3.66 0.06 15.73
C THR A 121 -3.14 -0.76 16.91
N ARG A 122 -3.64 -0.50 18.12
CA ARG A 122 -3.28 -1.22 19.34
C ARG A 122 -1.77 -1.25 19.63
N GLY A 123 -1.09 -0.12 19.37
CA GLY A 123 0.35 -0.01 19.55
C GLY A 123 1.19 -0.51 18.36
N ASN A 124 0.56 -1.12 17.36
CA ASN A 124 1.24 -1.50 16.13
C ASN A 124 1.63 -0.26 15.31
N LYS A 125 2.76 -0.35 14.62
CA LYS A 125 3.33 0.71 13.78
C LYS A 125 3.71 0.14 12.42
N LEU A 126 3.62 0.97 11.38
CA LEU A 126 3.98 0.61 10.01
C LEU A 126 5.27 1.32 9.61
N HIS A 127 6.24 0.55 9.16
CA HIS A 127 7.55 1.03 8.76
C HIS A 127 7.87 0.59 7.33
N ASP A 128 8.22 1.53 6.48
CA ASP A 128 8.54 1.29 5.07
C ASP A 128 10.01 1.61 4.80
N VAL A 129 10.78 0.61 4.43
CA VAL A 129 12.24 0.76 4.22
C VAL A 129 12.57 1.60 2.99
N LEU A 130 11.71 1.59 1.95
CA LEU A 130 12.01 2.24 0.68
C LEU A 130 12.22 3.77 0.76
N PRO A 131 11.36 4.59 1.37
CA PRO A 131 11.62 6.02 1.48
C PRO A 131 12.89 6.32 2.30
N HIS A 132 13.22 5.47 3.27
CA HIS A 132 14.35 5.65 4.16
C HIS A 132 15.69 5.30 3.50
N VAL A 133 15.77 4.23 2.69
CA VAL A 133 16.99 3.94 1.93
C VAL A 133 17.29 5.03 0.89
N ARG A 134 16.25 5.63 0.31
CA ARG A 134 16.39 6.77 -0.61
C ARG A 134 16.96 8.00 0.08
N ALA A 135 16.48 8.32 1.27
CA ALA A 135 17.01 9.42 2.08
C ALA A 135 18.41 9.13 2.60
N ALA A 136 18.66 7.93 3.11
CA ALA A 136 19.97 7.49 3.59
C ALA A 136 21.03 7.58 2.49
N LYS A 137 20.72 7.11 1.27
CA LYS A 137 21.63 7.21 0.12
C LYS A 137 21.92 8.65 -0.30
N TYR A 138 20.96 9.56 -0.11
CA TYR A 138 21.18 10.97 -0.36
C TYR A 138 22.15 11.59 0.64
N ILE A 139 22.01 11.25 1.94
CA ILE A 139 22.83 11.78 3.03
C ILE A 139 24.23 11.13 3.02
N ASN A 140 24.29 9.81 2.85
CA ASN A 140 25.54 9.04 2.79
C ASN A 140 25.56 8.19 1.51
N ARG A 141 26.34 8.62 0.53
CA ARG A 141 26.47 7.94 -0.76
C ARG A 141 26.98 6.52 -0.66
N ASN A 142 27.66 6.18 0.43
CA ASN A 142 28.27 4.87 0.64
C ASN A 142 27.40 3.92 1.47
N VAL A 143 26.21 4.35 1.93
CA VAL A 143 25.34 3.54 2.80
C VAL A 143 24.92 2.23 2.15
N ILE A 144 24.69 2.25 0.84
CA ILE A 144 24.33 1.08 0.06
C ILE A 144 24.78 1.23 -1.39
N ALA A 145 25.23 0.15 -2.01
CA ALA A 145 25.51 0.12 -3.44
C ALA A 145 24.20 0.13 -4.25
N THR A 146 24.20 0.82 -5.39
CA THR A 146 23.04 0.94 -6.28
C THR A 146 23.46 0.75 -7.73
N LYS A 147 22.58 0.18 -8.56
CA LYS A 147 22.69 0.26 -10.03
C LYS A 147 22.15 1.60 -10.53
N LEU A 148 22.61 2.02 -11.68
CA LEU A 148 21.95 3.11 -12.40
C LEU A 148 20.85 2.56 -13.31
N ASN A 149 19.71 3.22 -13.30
CA ASN A 149 18.64 2.94 -14.25
C ASN A 149 18.92 3.59 -15.63
N ALA A 150 18.09 3.31 -16.63
CA ALA A 150 18.25 3.82 -17.99
C ALA A 150 18.28 5.38 -18.08
N LYS A 151 17.86 6.10 -17.05
CA LYS A 151 17.89 7.56 -16.93
C LYS A 151 19.11 8.08 -16.15
N GLY A 152 20.06 7.20 -15.79
CA GLY A 152 21.24 7.56 -15.01
C GLY A 152 20.98 7.87 -13.53
N ASN A 153 19.82 7.50 -12.98
CA ASN A 153 19.52 7.66 -11.57
C ASN A 153 19.73 6.34 -10.80
N ASP A 154 20.01 6.45 -9.49
CA ASP A 154 20.08 5.30 -8.61
C ASP A 154 18.79 4.46 -8.68
N SER A 155 18.93 3.15 -8.91
CA SER A 155 17.82 2.21 -8.81
C SER A 155 17.64 1.76 -7.37
N PHE A 156 16.42 1.90 -6.88
CA PHE A 156 16.01 1.41 -5.56
C PHE A 156 15.04 0.23 -5.68
N LYS A 157 15.10 -0.53 -6.77
CA LYS A 157 14.43 -1.82 -6.83
C LYS A 157 15.14 -2.79 -5.90
N LEU A 158 14.38 -3.54 -5.09
CA LEU A 158 14.97 -4.45 -4.09
C LEU A 158 15.88 -5.50 -4.77
N ALA A 159 15.49 -6.01 -5.93
CA ALA A 159 16.30 -6.94 -6.72
C ALA A 159 17.65 -6.32 -7.14
N ASP A 160 17.66 -5.05 -7.60
CA ASP A 160 18.89 -4.36 -7.98
C ASP A 160 19.81 -4.14 -6.78
N LEU A 161 19.24 -3.77 -5.62
CA LEU A 161 19.99 -3.59 -4.37
C LEU A 161 20.58 -4.92 -3.88
N SER A 162 19.81 -5.99 -3.97
CA SER A 162 20.24 -7.34 -3.60
C SER A 162 21.42 -7.83 -4.46
N GLU A 163 21.33 -7.61 -5.77
CA GLU A 163 22.37 -8.05 -6.71
C GLU A 163 23.68 -7.30 -6.48
N VAL A 164 23.69 -5.96 -6.45
CA VAL A 164 24.93 -5.21 -6.23
C VAL A 164 25.41 -5.28 -4.77
N GLY A 165 24.52 -5.54 -3.83
CA GLY A 165 24.84 -5.74 -2.42
C GLY A 165 25.34 -7.14 -2.09
N ASN A 166 25.31 -8.07 -3.05
CA ASN A 166 25.64 -9.50 -2.89
C ASN A 166 24.84 -10.14 -1.73
N PHE A 167 23.52 -9.89 -1.66
CA PHE A 167 22.66 -10.48 -0.65
C PHE A 167 22.32 -11.92 -1.07
N ASN A 168 23.10 -12.87 -0.62
CA ASN A 168 23.03 -14.28 -1.05
C ASN A 168 21.87 -15.06 -0.38
N HIS A 169 20.62 -14.62 -0.57
CA HIS A 169 19.44 -15.25 0.03
C HIS A 169 18.65 -16.15 -0.94
N GLY A 170 19.09 -16.28 -2.19
CA GLY A 170 18.42 -17.09 -3.22
C GLY A 170 17.79 -16.29 -4.35
N ILE A 171 16.81 -16.89 -5.03
CA ILE A 171 16.16 -16.30 -6.21
C ILE A 171 15.25 -15.14 -5.77
N SER A 172 15.52 -13.93 -6.28
CA SER A 172 14.66 -12.75 -6.09
C SER A 172 13.22 -13.02 -6.54
N HIS A 173 12.27 -12.23 -6.01
CA HIS A 173 10.82 -12.37 -6.24
C HIS A 173 10.16 -13.59 -5.55
N THR A 174 10.82 -14.18 -4.57
CA THR A 174 10.13 -15.00 -3.59
C THR A 174 9.91 -14.18 -2.31
N SER A 175 8.74 -14.31 -1.69
CA SER A 175 8.39 -13.51 -0.51
C SER A 175 9.41 -13.59 0.62
N ILE A 176 10.02 -14.76 0.81
CA ILE A 176 11.06 -15.00 1.83
C ILE A 176 12.33 -14.24 1.49
N VAL A 177 12.81 -14.39 0.25
CA VAL A 177 14.04 -13.72 -0.20
C VAL A 177 13.86 -12.20 -0.17
N ASP A 178 12.72 -11.69 -0.58
CA ASP A 178 12.42 -10.25 -0.54
C ASP A 178 12.36 -9.72 0.90
N CYS A 179 11.84 -10.49 1.86
CA CYS A 179 11.90 -10.14 3.28
C CYS A 179 13.35 -10.12 3.80
N LEU A 180 14.16 -11.14 3.49
CA LEU A 180 15.57 -11.20 3.89
C LEU A 180 16.38 -10.05 3.29
N ASN A 181 16.18 -9.77 1.99
CA ASN A 181 16.80 -8.63 1.32
C ASN A 181 16.39 -7.30 1.94
N THR A 182 15.12 -7.15 2.34
CA THR A 182 14.64 -5.96 3.04
C THR A 182 15.34 -5.76 4.38
N ILE A 183 15.59 -6.84 5.12
CA ILE A 183 16.34 -6.81 6.38
C ILE A 183 17.78 -6.34 6.14
N GLU A 184 18.44 -6.83 5.10
CA GLU A 184 19.82 -6.41 4.79
C GLU A 184 19.88 -4.91 4.43
N VAL A 185 18.93 -4.42 3.62
CA VAL A 185 18.83 -2.98 3.33
C VAL A 185 18.64 -2.17 4.62
N ALA A 186 17.74 -2.60 5.48
CA ALA A 186 17.47 -1.91 6.74
C ALA A 186 18.67 -1.90 7.70
N LYS A 187 19.43 -3.00 7.79
CA LYS A 187 20.70 -3.05 8.54
C LYS A 187 21.69 -2.00 8.03
N LYS A 188 21.85 -1.92 6.70
CA LYS A 188 22.74 -0.92 6.08
C LYS A 188 22.31 0.52 6.36
N ILE A 189 21.01 0.81 6.39
CA ILE A 189 20.52 2.13 6.80
C ILE A 189 20.88 2.39 8.27
N LYS A 190 20.60 1.43 9.16
CA LYS A 190 20.87 1.56 10.59
C LYS A 190 22.37 1.78 10.89
N GLU A 191 23.25 1.12 10.16
CA GLU A 191 24.71 1.23 10.33
C GLU A 191 25.27 2.47 9.66
N GLY A 192 24.87 2.79 8.45
CA GLY A 192 25.47 3.83 7.62
C GLY A 192 24.77 5.20 7.67
N ALA A 193 23.53 5.27 8.18
CA ALA A 193 22.75 6.50 8.35
C ALA A 193 21.79 6.37 9.56
N PRO A 194 22.34 6.21 10.79
CA PRO A 194 21.55 5.93 11.99
C PRO A 194 20.51 7.03 12.28
N GLU A 195 20.78 8.27 11.94
CA GLU A 195 19.85 9.39 12.09
C GLU A 195 18.60 9.23 11.21
N VAL A 196 18.72 8.67 10.00
CA VAL A 196 17.59 8.36 9.12
C VAL A 196 16.80 7.19 9.69
N TRP A 197 17.50 6.17 10.18
CA TRP A 197 16.87 5.01 10.80
C TRP A 197 16.01 5.42 12.01
N GLU A 198 16.56 6.22 12.92
CA GLU A 198 15.83 6.71 14.09
C GLU A 198 14.63 7.60 13.70
N ALA A 199 14.80 8.48 12.71
CA ALA A 199 13.71 9.31 12.19
C ALA A 199 12.59 8.44 11.63
N SER A 200 12.92 7.34 10.94
CA SER A 200 11.96 6.41 10.36
C SER A 200 11.06 5.75 11.40
N LEU A 201 11.64 5.31 12.50
CA LEU A 201 10.90 4.69 13.61
C LEU A 201 9.95 5.69 14.30
N LYS A 202 10.39 6.94 14.43
CA LYS A 202 9.58 8.02 15.04
C LYS A 202 8.35 8.38 14.21
N THR A 203 8.36 8.19 12.90
CA THR A 203 7.25 8.51 11.99
C THR A 203 6.43 7.30 11.55
N ALA A 204 6.72 6.12 12.11
CA ALA A 204 6.06 4.86 11.77
C ALA A 204 4.58 4.77 12.21
N HIS A 205 4.10 5.74 12.99
CA HIS A 205 2.70 5.87 13.36
C HIS A 205 2.21 7.30 13.10
N ARG A 206 0.97 7.41 12.61
CA ARG A 206 0.36 8.68 12.21
C ARG A 206 0.42 9.75 13.30
N THR A 207 0.00 9.42 14.52
CA THR A 207 -0.04 10.39 15.64
C THR A 207 1.35 10.81 16.09
N ASP A 208 2.35 9.94 15.97
CA ASP A 208 3.73 10.28 16.31
C ASP A 208 4.32 11.23 15.26
N ALA A 209 4.03 11.01 13.96
CA ALA A 209 4.39 11.93 12.89
C ALA A 209 3.74 13.32 13.09
N GLU A 210 2.44 13.37 13.42
CA GLU A 210 1.74 14.63 13.74
C GLU A 210 2.39 15.38 14.91
N LYS A 211 2.75 14.67 16.00
CA LYS A 211 3.45 15.29 17.15
C LYS A 211 4.78 15.91 16.75
N ILE A 212 5.56 15.20 15.91
CA ILE A 212 6.85 15.70 15.44
C ILE A 212 6.68 16.97 14.60
N ILE A 213 5.74 16.98 13.65
CA ILE A 213 5.45 18.13 12.80
C ILE A 213 5.02 19.33 13.65
N ASN A 214 4.13 19.13 14.61
CA ASN A 214 3.64 20.19 15.49
C ASN A 214 4.74 20.76 16.40
N SER A 215 5.62 19.88 16.93
CA SER A 215 6.68 20.31 17.84
C SER A 215 7.79 21.07 17.12
N LYS A 216 8.14 20.67 15.91
CA LYS A 216 9.25 21.28 15.16
C LYS A 216 8.87 22.55 14.43
N LYS A 217 7.63 22.66 13.94
CA LYS A 217 7.13 23.75 13.09
C LYS A 217 7.92 23.95 11.80
N VAL A 218 9.25 24.07 11.86
CA VAL A 218 10.19 24.07 10.72
C VAL A 218 11.04 22.81 10.79
N PHE A 219 11.09 22.05 9.69
CA PHE A 219 11.78 20.76 9.61
C PHE A 219 12.24 20.48 8.18
N THR A 220 13.11 19.50 8.03
CA THR A 220 13.48 18.94 6.73
C THR A 220 12.66 17.68 6.48
N ALA A 221 11.99 17.58 5.33
CA ALA A 221 11.40 16.33 4.88
C ALA A 221 11.97 15.92 3.53
N PHE A 222 12.17 14.61 3.36
CA PHE A 222 12.63 14.05 2.08
C PHE A 222 11.45 13.66 1.21
N GLU A 223 11.52 14.05 -0.07
CA GLU A 223 10.58 13.61 -1.10
C GLU A 223 11.35 12.94 -2.25
N TYR A 224 10.71 11.96 -2.89
CA TYR A 224 11.30 11.27 -4.04
C TYR A 224 10.45 11.50 -5.29
N PHE A 225 11.04 12.15 -6.30
CA PHE A 225 10.40 12.40 -7.58
C PHE A 225 11.44 12.52 -8.70
N TYR A 226 11.03 12.18 -9.91
CA TYR A 226 11.91 12.13 -11.07
C TYR A 226 13.19 11.30 -10.84
N GLY A 227 13.08 10.21 -10.06
CA GLY A 227 14.19 9.29 -9.82
C GLY A 227 15.22 9.79 -8.80
N LYS A 228 14.97 10.87 -8.07
CA LYS A 228 15.90 11.46 -7.11
C LYS A 228 15.21 11.78 -5.79
N SER A 229 15.91 11.47 -4.68
CA SER A 229 15.54 11.94 -3.35
C SER A 229 16.02 13.38 -3.18
N ARG A 230 15.20 14.21 -2.51
CA ARG A 230 15.53 15.62 -2.26
C ARG A 230 15.05 16.05 -0.88
N PRO A 231 15.88 16.75 -0.10
CA PRO A 231 15.47 17.39 1.14
C PRO A 231 14.74 18.71 0.85
N PHE A 232 13.70 18.98 1.62
CA PHE A 232 12.96 20.25 1.61
C PHE A 232 12.89 20.80 3.02
N VAL A 233 13.44 21.99 3.25
CA VAL A 233 13.22 22.74 4.49
C VAL A 233 11.87 23.42 4.39
N GLN A 234 10.95 23.01 5.23
CA GLN A 234 9.56 23.41 5.13
C GLN A 234 8.98 23.79 6.49
N LYS A 235 8.01 24.70 6.45
CA LYS A 235 7.21 25.09 7.60
C LYS A 235 5.81 24.53 7.50
N HIS A 236 5.39 23.78 8.51
CA HIS A 236 3.98 23.40 8.65
C HIS A 236 3.12 24.66 8.83
N ILE A 237 2.04 24.77 8.02
CA ILE A 237 1.14 25.93 8.06
C ILE A 237 -0.28 25.56 8.51
N PHE A 238 -0.84 24.43 8.08
CA PHE A 238 -2.12 23.90 8.55
C PHE A 238 -2.32 22.45 8.16
N TYR A 239 -3.38 21.83 8.70
CA TYR A 239 -3.85 20.51 8.29
C TYR A 239 -5.01 20.64 7.30
N HIS A 240 -4.86 20.05 6.12
CA HIS A 240 -5.89 20.06 5.09
C HIS A 240 -7.15 19.32 5.58
N VAL A 241 -8.28 20.04 5.63
CA VAL A 241 -9.51 19.55 6.31
C VAL A 241 -10.01 18.21 5.78
N PRO A 242 -10.20 17.98 4.44
CA PRO A 242 -10.76 16.72 3.93
C PRO A 242 -9.88 15.50 4.23
N TYR A 243 -8.55 15.64 4.15
CA TYR A 243 -7.61 14.51 4.22
C TYR A 243 -6.77 14.50 5.50
N ARG A 244 -6.81 15.56 6.31
CA ARG A 244 -5.98 15.78 7.50
C ARG A 244 -4.48 15.56 7.23
N TRP A 245 -4.02 15.92 6.03
CA TRP A 245 -2.60 15.94 5.69
C TRP A 245 -1.97 17.24 6.15
N SER A 246 -0.69 17.19 6.55
CA SER A 246 0.07 18.40 6.82
C SER A 246 0.36 19.13 5.52
N ILE A 247 -0.07 20.39 5.47
CA ILE A 247 0.30 21.32 4.41
C ILE A 247 1.45 22.17 4.94
N SER A 248 2.52 22.23 4.18
CA SER A 248 3.72 22.94 4.55
C SER A 248 4.18 23.86 3.42
N TRP A 249 4.76 24.97 3.78
CA TRP A 249 5.40 25.92 2.85
C TRP A 249 6.86 25.54 2.66
N ASP A 250 7.30 25.42 1.40
CA ASP A 250 8.71 25.22 1.06
C ASP A 250 9.46 26.54 1.24
N LEU A 251 10.32 26.62 2.26
CA LEU A 251 11.00 27.84 2.67
C LEU A 251 12.07 28.34 1.68
N LYS A 252 12.30 27.64 0.57
CA LYS A 252 13.08 28.21 -0.54
C LYS A 252 12.32 29.37 -1.22
N HIS A 253 10.97 29.36 -1.18
CA HIS A 253 10.13 30.42 -1.72
C HIS A 253 9.90 31.49 -0.65
N HIS A 254 10.16 32.75 -0.99
CA HIS A 254 9.96 33.87 -0.06
C HIS A 254 8.47 34.19 0.06
N PRO A 255 7.82 34.15 1.26
CA PRO A 255 6.39 34.36 1.38
C PRO A 255 5.88 35.73 0.89
N ARG A 256 6.70 36.78 1.02
CA ARG A 256 6.34 38.15 0.56
C ARG A 256 6.04 38.21 -0.94
N ASP A 257 6.60 37.30 -1.75
CA ASP A 257 6.35 37.26 -3.19
C ASP A 257 4.90 36.83 -3.52
N TYR A 258 4.18 36.28 -2.54
CA TYR A 258 2.85 35.66 -2.72
C TYR A 258 1.76 36.29 -1.88
N ILE A 259 2.08 36.97 -0.79
CA ILE A 259 1.10 37.54 0.17
C ILE A 259 0.18 38.58 -0.48
N SER A 260 0.71 39.35 -1.43
CA SER A 260 -0.02 40.40 -2.14
C SER A 260 -0.81 39.92 -3.36
N LEU A 261 -0.68 38.63 -3.74
CA LEU A 261 -1.40 38.09 -4.88
C LEU A 261 -2.90 38.01 -4.61
N ASP A 262 -3.69 38.32 -5.61
CA ASP A 262 -5.12 38.02 -5.59
C ASP A 262 -5.36 36.51 -5.61
N ARG A 263 -6.61 36.10 -5.39
CA ARG A 263 -6.99 34.67 -5.27
C ARG A 263 -6.64 33.86 -6.53
N GLU A 264 -6.88 34.43 -7.72
CA GLU A 264 -6.65 33.73 -8.99
C GLU A 264 -5.16 33.49 -9.21
N ASN A 265 -4.33 34.53 -9.06
CA ASN A 265 -2.90 34.44 -9.21
C ASN A 265 -2.25 33.55 -8.14
N LEU A 266 -2.75 33.61 -6.89
CA LEU A 266 -2.31 32.70 -5.84
C LEU A 266 -2.67 31.26 -6.16
N SER A 267 -3.88 30.97 -6.64
CA SER A 267 -4.29 29.61 -7.05
C SER A 267 -3.40 29.06 -8.17
N LYS A 268 -3.09 29.89 -9.20
CA LYS A 268 -2.17 29.51 -10.26
C LYS A 268 -0.76 29.22 -9.73
N ALA A 269 -0.26 30.03 -8.82
CA ALA A 269 1.05 29.87 -8.21
C ALA A 269 1.12 28.57 -7.39
N LEU A 270 0.09 28.24 -6.58
CA LEU A 270 0.03 27.01 -5.78
C LEU A 270 0.01 25.72 -6.65
N GLN A 271 -0.53 25.79 -7.86
CA GLN A 271 -0.62 24.68 -8.80
C GLN A 271 0.61 24.55 -9.70
N SER A 272 1.43 25.60 -9.81
CA SER A 272 2.59 25.66 -10.70
C SER A 272 3.75 24.75 -10.25
N SER A 273 4.73 24.59 -11.13
CA SER A 273 6.02 23.94 -10.85
C SER A 273 7.14 24.97 -10.98
N PRO A 274 8.10 25.01 -10.04
CA PRO A 274 8.27 24.14 -8.87
C PRO A 274 7.23 24.43 -7.77
N LYS A 275 6.78 23.38 -7.07
CA LYS A 275 5.75 23.50 -6.04
C LYS A 275 6.22 24.33 -4.85
N ILE A 276 5.36 25.25 -4.43
CA ILE A 276 5.53 26.08 -3.24
C ILE A 276 5.03 25.35 -1.98
N ILE A 277 3.93 24.61 -2.15
CA ILE A 277 3.30 23.84 -1.09
C ILE A 277 3.77 22.39 -1.13
N ARG A 278 4.13 21.87 0.03
CA ARG A 278 4.48 20.48 0.28
C ARG A 278 3.39 19.81 1.11
N THR A 279 3.03 18.59 0.74
CA THR A 279 2.00 17.81 1.42
C THR A 279 2.60 16.58 2.07
N LEU A 280 2.50 16.47 3.39
CA LEU A 280 2.94 15.31 4.13
C LEU A 280 1.74 14.48 4.57
N LYS A 281 1.66 13.25 4.05
CA LYS A 281 0.65 12.27 4.44
C LYS A 281 1.17 11.51 5.66
N HIS A 282 0.63 11.77 6.83
CA HIS A 282 1.14 11.23 8.11
C HIS A 282 1.21 9.71 8.20
N ASN A 283 0.40 9.02 7.39
CA ASN A 283 0.35 7.56 7.31
C ASN A 283 1.33 6.94 6.30
N LYS A 284 2.29 7.73 5.78
CA LYS A 284 3.25 7.25 4.76
C LYS A 284 4.67 7.12 5.28
N ASN A 285 4.86 7.08 6.60
CA ASN A 285 6.16 6.89 7.24
C ASN A 285 7.24 7.82 6.65
N ASN A 286 6.95 9.13 6.68
CA ASN A 286 7.78 10.14 6.05
C ASN A 286 9.14 10.26 6.74
N VAL A 287 10.18 10.59 5.98
CA VAL A 287 11.50 10.93 6.53
C VAL A 287 11.48 12.40 6.95
N ILE A 288 11.31 12.65 8.25
CA ILE A 288 11.27 13.99 8.85
C ILE A 288 12.48 14.16 9.76
N MET A 289 13.32 15.13 9.43
CA MET A 289 14.58 15.44 10.10
C MET A 289 14.56 16.85 10.66
N ASP A 290 15.55 17.20 11.46
CA ASP A 290 15.75 18.57 11.91
C ASP A 290 16.08 19.49 10.72
N LYS A 291 15.68 20.77 10.83
CA LYS A 291 15.90 21.76 9.77
C LYS A 291 17.37 21.94 9.41
N GLU A 292 18.26 21.76 10.39
CA GLU A 292 19.72 21.89 10.25
C GLU A 292 20.28 20.91 9.20
N LEU A 293 19.65 19.76 9.00
CA LEU A 293 20.06 18.84 7.95
C LEU A 293 19.83 19.42 6.56
N GLY A 294 18.66 19.97 6.30
CA GLY A 294 18.31 20.54 5.00
C GLY A 294 19.15 21.76 4.65
N LEU A 295 19.59 22.53 5.67
CA LEU A 295 20.47 23.68 5.50
C LEU A 295 21.88 23.34 4.99
N LYS A 296 22.24 22.06 4.91
CA LYS A 296 23.50 21.61 4.31
C LYS A 296 23.43 21.47 2.78
N TYR A 297 22.25 21.65 2.20
CA TYR A 297 21.97 21.35 0.78
C TYR A 297 21.34 22.54 0.05
N GLU A 298 21.66 22.67 -1.24
CA GLU A 298 21.07 23.69 -2.11
C GLU A 298 19.53 23.53 -2.24
N PRO A 299 18.81 24.65 -2.27
CA PRO A 299 19.28 26.05 -2.22
C PRO A 299 19.36 26.60 -0.78
N TYR A 300 19.04 25.81 0.24
CA TYR A 300 18.88 26.28 1.62
C TYR A 300 20.19 26.67 2.31
N ASP A 301 21.32 26.08 1.90
CA ASP A 301 22.67 26.45 2.32
C ASP A 301 23.02 27.91 1.97
N LYS A 302 22.60 28.34 0.77
CA LYS A 302 22.79 29.72 0.28
C LYS A 302 21.82 30.72 0.91
N ILE A 303 20.59 30.28 1.24
CA ILE A 303 19.59 31.10 1.89
C ILE A 303 20.01 31.37 3.35
N GLY A 304 20.49 30.35 4.04
CA GLY A 304 20.95 30.44 5.42
C GLY A 304 19.83 30.42 6.47
N ILE A 305 20.21 30.04 7.68
CA ILE A 305 19.28 29.81 8.79
C ILE A 305 18.46 31.06 9.16
N ASN A 306 19.11 32.23 9.19
CA ASN A 306 18.44 33.48 9.61
C ASN A 306 17.31 33.85 8.67
N GLU A 307 17.55 33.76 7.36
CA GLU A 307 16.55 34.03 6.34
C GLU A 307 15.43 32.97 6.36
N ILE A 308 15.77 31.69 6.52
CA ILE A 308 14.76 30.61 6.67
C ILE A 308 13.84 30.87 7.87
N MET A 309 14.39 31.31 9.00
CA MET A 309 13.59 31.62 10.20
C MET A 309 12.76 32.89 10.02
N GLU A 310 13.27 33.91 9.32
CA GLU A 310 12.50 35.11 8.98
C GLU A 310 11.30 34.76 8.05
N ARG A 311 11.50 33.95 7.00
CA ARG A 311 10.42 33.46 6.15
C ARG A 311 9.37 32.68 6.94
N SER A 312 9.82 31.85 7.89
CA SER A 312 8.92 31.14 8.79
C SER A 312 8.08 32.10 9.64
N LYS A 313 8.69 33.14 10.18
CA LYS A 313 8.03 34.18 10.99
C LYS A 313 7.00 34.97 10.17
N ILE A 314 7.34 35.36 8.94
CA ILE A 314 6.41 36.04 8.03
C ILE A 314 5.11 35.24 7.84
N LEU A 315 5.22 33.89 7.70
CA LEU A 315 4.03 33.04 7.59
C LEU A 315 3.19 33.05 8.88
N ASP A 316 3.83 33.02 10.06
CA ASP A 316 3.13 33.11 11.34
C ASP A 316 2.41 34.44 11.54
N GLU A 317 2.99 35.53 11.03
CA GLU A 317 2.44 36.90 11.14
C GLU A 317 1.33 37.19 10.11
N ASN A 318 1.09 36.31 9.14
CA ASN A 318 0.12 36.49 8.07
C ASN A 318 -0.99 35.42 8.04
N PRO A 319 -1.80 35.26 9.09
CA PRO A 319 -2.83 34.22 9.17
C PRO A 319 -3.90 34.35 8.08
N LYS A 320 -4.20 35.55 7.59
CA LYS A 320 -5.14 35.76 6.48
C LYS A 320 -4.64 35.13 5.18
N PHE A 321 -3.35 35.25 4.92
CA PHE A 321 -2.71 34.60 3.76
C PHE A 321 -2.80 33.07 3.87
N ILE A 322 -2.51 32.51 5.05
CA ILE A 322 -2.64 31.07 5.30
C ILE A 322 -4.08 30.59 5.09
N ASN A 323 -5.07 31.34 5.57
CA ASN A 323 -6.48 31.01 5.36
C ASN A 323 -6.88 31.07 3.87
N SER A 324 -6.32 31.99 3.09
CA SER A 324 -6.54 32.05 1.65
C SER A 324 -5.99 30.80 0.95
N ILE A 325 -4.78 30.33 1.33
CA ILE A 325 -4.22 29.07 0.82
C ILE A 325 -5.13 27.89 1.18
N SER A 326 -5.59 27.79 2.43
CA SER A 326 -6.48 26.70 2.87
C SER A 326 -7.75 26.66 2.04
N SER A 327 -8.42 27.80 1.88
CA SER A 327 -9.64 27.93 1.08
C SER A 327 -9.45 27.50 -0.38
N ILE A 328 -8.33 27.92 -1.01
CA ILE A 328 -8.03 27.51 -2.40
C ILE A 328 -7.84 26.00 -2.49
N LEU A 329 -7.07 25.39 -1.57
CA LEU A 329 -6.83 23.95 -1.60
C LEU A 329 -8.09 23.13 -1.31
N GLU A 330 -8.99 23.64 -0.49
CA GLU A 330 -10.31 23.03 -0.23
C GLU A 330 -11.21 23.07 -1.45
N ASP A 331 -11.25 24.19 -2.19
CA ASP A 331 -12.02 24.30 -3.43
C ASP A 331 -11.48 23.34 -4.51
N LEU A 332 -10.16 23.29 -4.69
CA LEU A 332 -9.52 22.35 -5.62
C LEU A 332 -9.80 20.87 -5.26
N ALA A 333 -9.87 20.55 -3.97
CA ALA A 333 -10.22 19.22 -3.50
C ALA A 333 -11.68 18.87 -3.79
N ARG A 334 -12.60 19.85 -3.63
CA ARG A 334 -14.03 19.70 -3.94
C ARG A 334 -14.26 19.48 -5.43
N GLU A 335 -13.68 20.32 -6.28
CA GLU A 335 -13.76 20.16 -7.75
C GLU A 335 -13.29 18.77 -8.20
N LYS A 336 -12.22 18.27 -7.60
CA LYS A 336 -11.70 16.93 -7.89
C LYS A 336 -12.67 15.83 -7.44
N GLN A 337 -13.36 16.00 -6.32
CA GLN A 337 -14.36 15.04 -5.86
C GLN A 337 -15.61 15.03 -6.73
N GLU A 338 -16.08 16.20 -7.16
CA GLU A 338 -17.25 16.35 -8.04
C GLU A 338 -17.01 15.80 -9.45
N SER A 339 -15.77 15.85 -9.93
CA SER A 339 -15.41 15.27 -11.24
C SER A 339 -15.39 13.74 -11.28
N ASN A 340 -15.35 13.08 -10.13
CA ASN A 340 -15.30 11.62 -10.00
C ASN A 340 -16.70 11.03 -9.67
N GLN A 341 -17.63 11.05 -10.64
CA GLN A 341 -19.02 10.59 -10.46
C GLN A 341 -19.27 9.12 -10.79
N ILE A 342 -18.24 8.29 -10.99
CA ILE A 342 -18.44 6.88 -11.26
C ILE A 342 -18.72 6.16 -9.93
N GLU A 343 -19.89 5.50 -9.84
CA GLU A 343 -20.23 4.68 -8.68
C GLU A 343 -19.18 3.60 -8.45
N PRO A 344 -18.59 3.54 -7.25
CA PRO A 344 -17.55 2.56 -6.94
C PRO A 344 -18.18 1.16 -6.79
N LEU A 345 -17.42 0.13 -7.15
CA LEU A 345 -17.77 -1.25 -6.80
C LEU A 345 -17.73 -1.43 -5.28
N PHE A 346 -18.44 -2.42 -4.73
CA PHE A 346 -18.39 -2.71 -3.30
C PHE A 346 -16.97 -2.96 -2.80
N GLU A 347 -16.15 -3.64 -3.58
CA GLU A 347 -14.75 -3.93 -3.29
C GLU A 347 -13.88 -2.65 -3.16
N GLU A 348 -14.28 -1.56 -3.80
CA GLU A 348 -13.59 -0.27 -3.77
C GLU A 348 -14.02 0.58 -2.57
N THR A 349 -15.09 0.21 -1.89
CA THR A 349 -15.72 1.02 -0.85
C THR A 349 -15.08 0.90 0.54
N ILE A 350 -13.91 0.28 0.67
CA ILE A 350 -13.24 0.10 1.97
C ILE A 350 -13.10 1.43 2.74
N TYR A 351 -12.88 2.54 2.03
CA TYR A 351 -12.72 3.87 2.63
C TYR A 351 -13.97 4.75 2.51
N ALA A 352 -15.03 4.24 1.88
CA ALA A 352 -16.30 4.95 1.75
C ALA A 352 -17.06 4.92 3.10
N GLY A 353 -17.70 6.04 3.46
CA GLY A 353 -18.44 6.15 4.72
C GLY A 353 -17.56 6.28 5.98
N GLY A 354 -16.24 6.48 5.82
CA GLY A 354 -15.28 6.57 6.93
C GLY A 354 -14.87 5.20 7.48
N LEU A 355 -14.17 5.23 8.63
CA LEU A 355 -13.64 4.03 9.29
C LEU A 355 -14.63 3.38 10.27
N ASN A 356 -15.84 3.90 10.37
CA ASN A 356 -16.80 3.51 11.41
C ASN A 356 -17.75 2.44 10.86
N ILE A 357 -17.39 1.18 11.14
CA ILE A 357 -18.34 0.07 10.99
C ILE A 357 -19.36 0.16 12.12
N SER A 358 -20.66 -0.02 11.83
CA SER A 358 -21.68 -0.04 12.86
C SER A 358 -21.37 -1.14 13.90
N PRO A 359 -21.67 -0.93 15.20
CA PRO A 359 -21.45 -1.96 16.21
C PRO A 359 -22.12 -3.29 15.85
N LYS A 360 -23.32 -3.22 15.25
CA LYS A 360 -24.09 -4.37 14.80
C LYS A 360 -23.38 -5.13 13.67
N ASP A 361 -22.91 -4.43 12.66
CA ASP A 361 -22.17 -5.05 11.55
C ASP A 361 -20.85 -5.65 12.02
N LYS A 362 -20.14 -4.94 12.91
CA LYS A 362 -18.92 -5.47 13.50
C LYS A 362 -19.16 -6.77 14.27
N GLU A 363 -20.24 -6.85 15.05
CA GLU A 363 -20.63 -8.07 15.76
C GLU A 363 -20.97 -9.19 14.76
N ASN A 364 -21.76 -8.90 13.73
CA ASN A 364 -22.13 -9.86 12.70
C ASN A 364 -20.91 -10.38 11.94
N MET A 365 -19.96 -9.49 11.57
CA MET A 365 -18.69 -9.89 10.95
C MET A 365 -17.91 -10.86 11.85
N MET A 366 -17.77 -10.56 13.14
CA MET A 366 -17.06 -11.46 14.06
C MET A 366 -17.74 -12.80 14.18
N LYS A 367 -19.07 -12.83 14.32
CA LYS A 367 -19.87 -14.07 14.39
C LYS A 367 -19.77 -14.90 13.11
N PHE A 368 -19.64 -14.26 11.95
CA PHE A 368 -19.58 -14.95 10.65
C PHE A 368 -18.43 -15.97 10.58
N HIS A 369 -17.32 -15.72 11.30
CA HIS A 369 -16.16 -16.60 11.30
C HIS A 369 -16.30 -17.82 12.24
N ASP A 370 -17.21 -17.77 13.20
CA ASP A 370 -17.31 -18.75 14.28
C ASP A 370 -18.50 -19.70 14.12
N VAL A 371 -19.42 -19.41 13.19
CA VAL A 371 -20.63 -20.21 12.96
C VAL A 371 -20.51 -21.13 11.74
N ASP A 372 -21.34 -22.17 11.70
CA ASP A 372 -21.49 -23.08 10.57
C ASP A 372 -22.16 -22.39 9.35
N VAL A 373 -22.29 -23.11 8.25
CA VAL A 373 -22.90 -22.59 7.02
C VAL A 373 -24.32 -22.05 7.23
N LYS A 374 -25.14 -22.74 8.04
CA LYS A 374 -26.50 -22.31 8.35
C LYS A 374 -26.51 -21.00 9.14
N GLY A 375 -25.62 -20.89 10.13
CA GLY A 375 -25.41 -19.66 10.88
C GLY A 375 -24.95 -18.51 9.97
N LYS A 376 -24.01 -18.75 9.05
CA LYS A 376 -23.54 -17.75 8.08
C LYS A 376 -24.67 -17.27 7.17
N LEU A 377 -25.48 -18.17 6.66
CA LEU A 377 -26.66 -17.83 5.84
C LEU A 377 -27.62 -16.90 6.61
N GLY A 378 -27.87 -17.21 7.89
CA GLY A 378 -28.72 -16.39 8.76
C GLY A 378 -28.13 -15.02 9.13
N LEU A 379 -26.87 -14.75 8.84
CA LEU A 379 -26.22 -13.45 9.08
C LEU A 379 -26.32 -12.51 7.87
N ILE A 380 -26.55 -13.02 6.65
CA ILE A 380 -26.62 -12.21 5.42
C ILE A 380 -27.61 -11.05 5.59
N GLU A 381 -28.83 -11.35 6.03
CA GLU A 381 -29.93 -10.38 6.21
C GLU A 381 -29.74 -9.48 7.46
N LYS A 382 -28.76 -9.77 8.30
CA LYS A 382 -28.52 -8.99 9.53
C LYS A 382 -27.54 -7.85 9.34
N PHE A 383 -26.78 -7.84 8.24
CA PHE A 383 -25.92 -6.71 7.92
C PHE A 383 -26.75 -5.47 7.58
N THR A 384 -26.31 -4.33 8.07
CA THR A 384 -26.98 -3.05 7.81
C THR A 384 -26.52 -2.37 6.54
N GLU A 385 -25.33 -2.69 6.07
CA GLU A 385 -24.77 -2.19 4.82
C GLU A 385 -24.76 -3.31 3.76
N GLU A 386 -25.28 -3.03 2.58
CA GLU A 386 -25.41 -3.97 1.46
C GLU A 386 -24.07 -4.61 1.06
N ARG A 387 -22.99 -3.84 1.09
CA ARG A 387 -21.64 -4.34 0.76
C ARG A 387 -21.21 -5.51 1.64
N TYR A 388 -21.61 -5.55 2.91
CA TYR A 388 -21.27 -6.68 3.81
C TYR A 388 -22.12 -7.91 3.52
N SER A 389 -23.39 -7.74 3.21
CA SER A 389 -24.24 -8.82 2.71
C SER A 389 -23.69 -9.41 1.42
N TYR A 390 -23.25 -8.55 0.50
CA TYR A 390 -22.61 -8.95 -0.75
C TYR A 390 -21.33 -9.78 -0.50
N PHE A 391 -20.43 -9.32 0.35
CA PHE A 391 -19.21 -10.09 0.67
C PHE A 391 -19.53 -11.40 1.38
N ALA A 392 -20.53 -11.44 2.26
CA ALA A 392 -20.98 -12.70 2.89
C ALA A 392 -21.44 -13.72 1.83
N LYS A 393 -22.20 -13.28 0.83
CA LYS A 393 -22.65 -14.12 -0.29
C LYS A 393 -21.45 -14.59 -1.14
N CYS A 394 -20.51 -13.72 -1.45
CA CYS A 394 -19.27 -14.08 -2.17
C CYS A 394 -18.49 -15.17 -1.43
N LEU A 395 -18.22 -14.97 -0.13
CA LEU A 395 -17.49 -15.93 0.69
C LEU A 395 -18.21 -17.29 0.77
N LEU A 396 -19.52 -17.28 0.90
CA LEU A 396 -20.31 -18.52 0.91
C LEU A 396 -20.21 -19.24 -0.44
N TYR A 397 -20.34 -18.53 -1.53
CA TYR A 397 -20.23 -19.11 -2.87
C TYR A 397 -18.82 -19.69 -3.15
N GLU A 398 -17.77 -19.07 -2.63
CA GLU A 398 -16.38 -19.51 -2.81
C GLU A 398 -16.02 -20.71 -1.93
N GLU A 399 -16.53 -20.76 -0.69
CA GLU A 399 -16.13 -21.75 0.30
C GLU A 399 -16.99 -23.02 0.30
N TYR A 400 -18.22 -22.95 -0.22
CA TYR A 400 -19.18 -24.04 -0.15
C TYR A 400 -19.66 -24.50 -1.54
N SER A 401 -19.93 -25.79 -1.64
CA SER A 401 -20.44 -26.40 -2.89
C SER A 401 -21.94 -26.07 -3.11
N LYS A 402 -22.41 -26.27 -4.34
CA LYS A 402 -23.83 -26.15 -4.69
C LYS A 402 -24.75 -27.00 -3.80
N LYS A 403 -24.26 -28.12 -3.26
CA LYS A 403 -25.06 -29.01 -2.40
C LYS A 403 -25.21 -28.48 -0.95
N GLU A 404 -24.32 -27.62 -0.54
CA GLU A 404 -24.28 -27.08 0.83
C GLU A 404 -25.02 -25.74 0.96
N LEU A 405 -25.25 -25.06 -0.17
CA LEU A 405 -25.93 -23.76 -0.22
C LEU A 405 -27.36 -23.89 -0.73
N PRO A 406 -28.26 -22.95 -0.33
CA PRO A 406 -29.56 -22.79 -1.02
C PRO A 406 -29.35 -22.58 -2.51
N GLU A 407 -30.11 -23.30 -3.32
CA GLU A 407 -29.98 -23.24 -4.80
C GLU A 407 -30.18 -21.83 -5.34
N SER A 408 -31.08 -21.05 -4.74
CA SER A 408 -31.33 -19.65 -5.09
C SER A 408 -30.08 -18.79 -4.92
N LEU A 409 -29.39 -18.90 -3.77
CA LEU A 409 -28.16 -18.16 -3.49
C LEU A 409 -27.02 -18.59 -4.44
N TYR A 410 -26.83 -19.90 -4.59
CA TYR A 410 -25.79 -20.41 -5.47
C TYR A 410 -25.99 -19.91 -6.90
N ASN A 411 -27.21 -20.02 -7.45
CA ASN A 411 -27.51 -19.60 -8.81
C ASN A 411 -27.46 -18.05 -8.98
N GLU A 412 -27.83 -17.28 -7.94
CA GLU A 412 -27.65 -15.81 -7.92
C GLU A 412 -26.16 -15.44 -8.10
N MET A 413 -25.32 -15.98 -7.25
CA MET A 413 -23.90 -15.65 -7.25
C MET A 413 -23.18 -16.22 -8.48
N HIS A 414 -23.56 -17.41 -8.93
CA HIS A 414 -23.00 -18.00 -10.14
C HIS A 414 -23.28 -17.13 -11.37
N ARG A 415 -24.53 -16.66 -11.55
CA ARG A 415 -24.90 -15.71 -12.61
C ARG A 415 -24.20 -14.35 -12.47
N HIS A 416 -24.06 -13.88 -11.24
CA HIS A 416 -23.33 -12.64 -10.98
C HIS A 416 -21.86 -12.72 -11.46
N PHE A 417 -21.15 -13.78 -11.09
CA PHE A 417 -19.76 -13.98 -11.55
C PHE A 417 -19.69 -14.31 -13.05
N ALA A 418 -20.60 -15.10 -13.59
CA ALA A 418 -20.65 -15.37 -15.02
C ALA A 418 -20.80 -14.07 -15.83
N LYS A 419 -21.73 -13.19 -15.47
CA LYS A 419 -21.92 -11.89 -16.12
C LYS A 419 -20.66 -11.04 -16.09
N ARG A 420 -19.93 -11.04 -14.97
CA ARG A 420 -18.68 -10.26 -14.83
C ARG A 420 -17.57 -10.85 -15.70
N LEU A 421 -17.34 -12.15 -15.62
CA LEU A 421 -16.20 -12.83 -16.26
C LEU A 421 -16.36 -12.95 -17.79
N THR A 422 -17.60 -13.11 -18.30
CA THR A 422 -17.87 -13.26 -19.73
C THR A 422 -18.11 -11.92 -20.46
N SER A 423 -18.03 -10.78 -19.76
CA SER A 423 -18.16 -9.47 -20.39
C SER A 423 -17.05 -9.26 -21.43
N THR A 424 -17.44 -8.77 -22.61
CA THR A 424 -16.53 -8.37 -23.69
C THR A 424 -16.20 -6.88 -23.69
N ASN A 425 -16.82 -6.13 -22.77
CA ASN A 425 -16.57 -4.69 -22.62
C ASN A 425 -15.25 -4.42 -21.88
N SER A 426 -14.78 -3.19 -21.99
CA SER A 426 -13.69 -2.72 -21.14
C SER A 426 -14.21 -2.47 -19.74
N GLU A 427 -14.01 -3.44 -18.86
CA GLU A 427 -14.50 -3.42 -17.49
C GLU A 427 -13.43 -2.94 -16.50
N LYS A 428 -13.89 -2.63 -15.30
CA LYS A 428 -13.00 -2.33 -14.16
C LYS A 428 -12.32 -3.59 -13.60
N TRP A 429 -12.81 -4.75 -13.87
CA TRP A 429 -12.28 -6.06 -13.47
C TRP A 429 -11.74 -6.81 -14.68
N GLU A 430 -11.03 -7.90 -14.43
CA GLU A 430 -10.56 -8.79 -15.48
C GLU A 430 -11.73 -9.65 -15.99
N THR A 431 -11.74 -9.88 -17.30
CA THR A 431 -12.69 -10.75 -18.00
C THR A 431 -11.90 -11.83 -18.73
N PHE A 432 -12.55 -12.90 -19.14
CA PHE A 432 -11.89 -13.92 -19.99
C PHE A 432 -11.28 -13.28 -21.24
N ALA A 433 -12.02 -12.37 -21.88
CA ALA A 433 -11.54 -11.69 -23.09
C ALA A 433 -10.28 -10.83 -22.81
N SER A 434 -10.25 -10.07 -21.71
CA SER A 434 -9.06 -9.26 -21.35
C SER A 434 -7.87 -10.13 -20.96
N PHE A 435 -8.11 -11.23 -20.30
CA PHE A 435 -7.07 -12.18 -19.91
C PHE A 435 -6.40 -12.84 -21.13
N TYR A 436 -7.18 -13.34 -22.08
CA TYR A 436 -6.63 -13.93 -23.31
C TYR A 436 -5.81 -12.93 -24.12
N LYS A 437 -6.30 -11.71 -24.25
CA LYS A 437 -5.54 -10.64 -24.90
C LYS A 437 -4.19 -10.38 -24.20
N GLU A 438 -4.18 -10.32 -22.87
CA GLU A 438 -2.94 -10.13 -22.11
C GLU A 438 -1.99 -11.32 -22.27
N CYS A 439 -2.51 -12.56 -22.34
CA CYS A 439 -1.71 -13.75 -22.65
C CYS A 439 -1.04 -13.62 -24.02
N ASP A 440 -1.75 -13.17 -25.03
CA ASP A 440 -1.19 -13.00 -26.38
C ASP A 440 -0.11 -11.91 -26.42
N ASP A 441 -0.33 -10.77 -25.75
CA ASP A 441 0.67 -9.72 -25.62
C ASP A 441 1.94 -10.23 -24.91
N HIS A 442 1.80 -11.09 -23.90
CA HIS A 442 2.93 -11.70 -23.21
C HIS A 442 3.62 -12.79 -24.02
N ARG A 443 2.91 -13.57 -24.86
CA ARG A 443 3.52 -14.55 -25.77
C ARG A 443 4.47 -13.88 -26.75
N GLU A 444 4.05 -12.76 -27.34
CA GLU A 444 4.94 -12.00 -28.24
C GLU A 444 6.16 -11.46 -27.50
N LYS A 445 5.96 -10.93 -26.30
CA LYS A 445 7.04 -10.37 -25.46
C LYS A 445 8.07 -11.41 -25.02
N TYR A 446 7.65 -12.62 -24.72
CA TYR A 446 8.47 -13.69 -24.17
C TYR A 446 8.66 -14.85 -25.16
N LYS A 447 8.56 -14.60 -26.47
CA LYS A 447 8.65 -15.59 -27.53
C LYS A 447 9.90 -16.46 -27.50
N ASP A 448 11.00 -15.95 -26.93
CA ASP A 448 12.29 -16.65 -26.82
C ASP A 448 12.51 -17.25 -25.40
N ASP A 449 11.51 -17.23 -24.52
CA ASP A 449 11.58 -17.77 -23.14
C ASP A 449 10.61 -18.95 -22.98
N GLU A 450 11.11 -20.17 -23.24
CA GLU A 450 10.32 -21.40 -23.18
C GLU A 450 9.62 -21.62 -21.83
N ASN A 451 10.27 -21.23 -20.71
CA ASN A 451 9.67 -21.40 -19.39
C ASN A 451 8.44 -20.52 -19.20
N LYS A 452 8.52 -19.26 -19.64
CA LYS A 452 7.39 -18.33 -19.57
C LYS A 452 6.28 -18.71 -20.53
N LEU A 453 6.61 -19.18 -21.73
CA LEU A 453 5.61 -19.71 -22.67
C LEU A 453 4.86 -20.90 -22.08
N LYS A 454 5.56 -21.82 -21.42
CA LYS A 454 4.94 -22.97 -20.75
C LYS A 454 4.00 -22.54 -19.59
N ILE A 455 4.38 -21.51 -18.82
CA ILE A 455 3.51 -20.95 -17.77
C ILE A 455 2.26 -20.32 -18.40
N LEU A 456 2.41 -19.57 -19.50
CA LEU A 456 1.29 -18.98 -20.24
C LEU A 456 0.31 -20.02 -20.75
N ASP A 457 0.82 -21.11 -21.34
CA ASP A 457 -0.02 -22.21 -21.82
C ASP A 457 -0.77 -22.90 -20.67
N GLY A 458 -0.09 -23.08 -19.53
CA GLY A 458 -0.73 -23.58 -18.32
C GLY A 458 -1.89 -22.72 -17.85
N TYR A 459 -1.71 -21.39 -17.83
CA TYR A 459 -2.77 -20.44 -17.45
C TYR A 459 -3.88 -20.38 -18.49
N ASN A 460 -3.56 -20.43 -19.78
CA ASN A 460 -4.57 -20.44 -20.82
C ASN A 460 -5.52 -21.65 -20.65
N ASN A 461 -4.96 -22.85 -20.52
CA ASN A 461 -5.74 -24.07 -20.28
C ASN A 461 -6.55 -23.99 -18.98
N TYR A 462 -5.99 -23.40 -17.94
CA TYR A 462 -6.65 -23.24 -16.66
C TYR A 462 -7.86 -22.30 -16.74
N VAL A 463 -7.74 -21.19 -17.47
CA VAL A 463 -8.81 -20.22 -17.68
C VAL A 463 -9.88 -20.77 -18.61
N GLU A 464 -9.51 -21.57 -19.63
CA GLU A 464 -10.48 -22.28 -20.49
C GLU A 464 -11.35 -23.29 -19.69
N GLU A 465 -10.75 -24.00 -18.73
CA GLU A 465 -11.51 -24.89 -17.83
C GLU A 465 -12.53 -24.09 -16.98
N MET A 466 -12.15 -22.89 -16.55
CA MET A 466 -13.04 -22.02 -15.79
C MET A 466 -14.15 -21.41 -16.64
N GLU A 467 -13.81 -20.93 -17.83
CA GLU A 467 -14.78 -20.35 -18.76
C GLU A 467 -15.94 -21.33 -19.06
N LYS A 468 -15.62 -22.62 -19.25
CA LYS A 468 -16.62 -23.68 -19.44
C LYS A 468 -17.63 -23.79 -18.30
N LYS A 469 -17.26 -23.41 -17.06
CA LYS A 469 -18.16 -23.43 -15.89
C LYS A 469 -19.14 -22.27 -15.91
N PHE A 470 -18.77 -21.15 -16.52
CA PHE A 470 -19.57 -19.93 -16.52
C PHE A 470 -20.33 -19.66 -17.82
N LEU A 471 -19.96 -20.29 -18.93
CA LEU A 471 -20.64 -20.10 -20.22
C LEU A 471 -22.11 -20.62 -20.25
N ASN A 472 -22.46 -21.52 -19.33
CA ASN A 472 -23.78 -22.14 -19.24
C ASN A 472 -24.55 -21.67 -17.97
N ALA A 473 -24.21 -20.54 -17.39
CA ALA A 473 -24.75 -20.02 -16.14
C ALA A 473 -26.09 -19.25 -16.32
#